data_9b8e667df5fb830774200bd5826eb3cc
#
_entry.id   9b8e667df5fb830774200bd5826eb3cc
#
_cell.length_a   1.000
_cell.length_b   1.000
_cell.length_c   1.000
_cell.angle_alpha   90.00
_cell.angle_beta   90.00
_cell.angle_gamma   90.00
#
_symmetry.space_group_name_H-M   'P 1'
#
loop_
_entity.id
_entity.type
_entity.pdbx_description
1 polymer ?
#
loop_
_entity_poly.entity_id
_entity_poly.type
_entity_poly.pdbx_seq_one_letter_code
_entity_poly.pdbx_strand_id
1 'polypeptide(L)'
;MIIGVLLATLLPGAKADVDPNFYIYLCFGQSNMEGNAQPESMDRSNVDERFRLLATCNFSSPARVMGHWYKAIPPLVNPVGGLGPTDYFGRTMVAALPANVRIGVIPVAMGGSPIEMFDKDKYQKKMNDNPNEYWAMLAKQHYGGNPYGRLIEMAKKAQQEGVIKGILLHQGCSNNGDPNWPNMVKKIYNDMLSDLGLSADTVPLFVGETLRQENGGSCYAHNTQVARMPSVVPTSHVVSSEDCPGNGKDPWHFNPLGYRIIGKRYAFEALKLMGRELMAEADYQIPSQQKKFYSAKSLDVPSEVSAVPGDRIPGGITATFEDGHKENVSAYTDFTSEDVVFENGALSPRHEGKGTAEAVYTDFCRNQSRGTFHVDVSFFPFKSSFIQKLAGTMKYDEETRALTLSAGGQAGWVYSNGADMSAYKYLVVKLKEPQECDAEVRVLPSTKVSSAGYRDTIDNRTTVSIDLNRLKYYNNNSYIDPAKIFMVEFRFKKAGTIYFEDVFLSNDDELYSSVKAVDRAASPADTPVYTLQGIMAGRVEDWGSLPRGVYIVGGKLIRK
;
A
#
# COMPACT_ATOMS: atom_id res chain seq x y z
N MET A 1 -59.96 11.71 49.51
CA MET A 1 -59.43 11.93 48.15
C MET A 1 -57.99 12.46 48.30
N ILE A 2 -56.99 11.57 48.23
CA ILE A 2 -55.60 11.93 48.46
C ILE A 2 -54.98 12.06 47.03
N ILE A 3 -54.58 13.29 46.72
CA ILE A 3 -53.89 13.58 45.43
C ILE A 3 -52.41 13.27 45.64
N GLY A 4 -51.95 12.20 45.05
CA GLY A 4 -50.55 11.85 45.00
C GLY A 4 -49.83 12.71 43.93
N VAL A 5 -48.91 13.55 44.35
CA VAL A 5 -47.99 14.28 43.43
C VAL A 5 -46.86 13.35 43.04
N LEU A 6 -46.85 12.97 41.74
CA LEU A 6 -45.74 12.20 41.17
C LEU A 6 -44.58 13.17 40.89
N LEU A 7 -43.53 13.10 41.69
CA LEU A 7 -42.27 13.82 41.45
C LEU A 7 -41.49 13.02 40.39
N ALA A 8 -41.49 13.51 39.15
CA ALA A 8 -40.60 12.99 38.10
C ALA A 8 -39.18 13.49 38.39
N THR A 9 -38.34 12.62 38.90
CA THR A 9 -36.89 12.85 38.97
C THR A 9 -36.30 12.79 37.58
N LEU A 10 -35.94 13.94 37.02
CA LEU A 10 -35.09 14.04 35.84
C LEU A 10 -33.72 13.45 36.19
N LEU A 11 -33.45 12.24 35.74
CA LEU A 11 -32.09 11.67 35.75
C LEU A 11 -31.21 12.58 34.88
N PRO A 12 -30.02 13.01 35.35
CA PRO A 12 -29.09 13.71 34.49
C PRO A 12 -28.73 12.78 33.36
N GLY A 13 -28.92 13.25 32.11
CA GLY A 13 -28.58 12.48 30.90
C GLY A 13 -27.14 11.99 30.97
N ALA A 14 -26.96 10.71 30.82
CA ALA A 14 -25.63 10.13 30.74
C ALA A 14 -24.83 10.87 29.64
N LYS A 15 -23.70 11.46 30.05
CA LYS A 15 -22.77 12.09 29.10
C LYS A 15 -22.33 10.98 28.17
N ALA A 16 -22.59 11.12 26.86
CA ALA A 16 -22.12 10.15 25.89
C ALA A 16 -20.58 10.05 26.00
N ASP A 17 -20.07 8.85 26.09
CA ASP A 17 -18.62 8.64 26.12
C ASP A 17 -18.00 9.18 24.81
N VAL A 18 -16.84 9.84 24.95
CA VAL A 18 -16.07 10.37 23.81
C VAL A 18 -15.67 9.21 22.92
N ASP A 19 -16.02 9.27 21.63
CA ASP A 19 -15.64 8.25 20.66
C ASP A 19 -14.13 8.35 20.35
N PRO A 20 -13.30 7.38 20.78
CA PRO A 20 -11.85 7.42 20.55
C PRO A 20 -11.47 7.23 19.07
N ASN A 21 -12.40 6.80 18.22
CA ASN A 21 -12.24 6.63 16.78
C ASN A 21 -12.78 7.82 15.96
N PHE A 22 -13.27 8.86 16.62
CA PHE A 22 -13.62 10.10 15.93
C PHE A 22 -12.47 11.10 16.04
N TYR A 23 -11.59 11.12 15.02
CA TYR A 23 -10.41 11.98 14.98
C TYR A 23 -10.77 13.35 14.42
N ILE A 24 -10.48 14.39 15.19
CA ILE A 24 -10.87 15.77 14.92
C ILE A 24 -9.63 16.60 14.62
N TYR A 25 -9.70 17.44 13.59
CA TYR A 25 -8.64 18.37 13.19
C TYR A 25 -9.16 19.79 13.15
N LEU A 26 -8.41 20.70 13.79
CA LEU A 26 -8.66 22.14 13.69
C LEU A 26 -7.96 22.65 12.41
N CYS A 27 -8.64 23.52 11.65
CA CYS A 27 -8.07 24.06 10.42
C CYS A 27 -8.21 25.58 10.45
N PHE A 28 -7.10 26.32 10.35
CA PHE A 28 -7.15 27.77 10.39
C PHE A 28 -6.18 28.43 9.41
N GLY A 29 -6.45 29.68 9.04
CA GLY A 29 -5.60 30.39 8.11
C GLY A 29 -6.29 31.52 7.34
N GLN A 30 -5.79 31.77 6.14
CA GLN A 30 -6.34 32.77 5.23
C GLN A 30 -6.99 32.14 3.99
N SER A 31 -7.05 32.87 2.90
CA SER A 31 -7.76 32.45 1.67
C SER A 31 -7.41 31.06 1.15
N ASN A 32 -6.15 30.64 1.26
CA ASN A 32 -5.76 29.28 0.85
C ASN A 32 -6.25 28.19 1.82
N MET A 33 -6.56 28.50 3.09
CA MET A 33 -7.28 27.59 3.97
C MET A 33 -8.79 27.71 3.78
N GLU A 34 -9.31 28.93 3.56
CA GLU A 34 -10.73 29.19 3.28
C GLU A 34 -11.21 28.44 2.03
N GLY A 35 -10.32 28.29 1.04
CA GLY A 35 -10.59 27.72 -0.26
C GLY A 35 -11.02 28.77 -1.28
N ASN A 36 -10.20 28.97 -2.31
CA ASN A 36 -10.44 30.00 -3.33
C ASN A 36 -10.83 29.42 -4.69
N ALA A 37 -10.73 28.11 -4.89
CA ALA A 37 -11.14 27.48 -6.13
C ALA A 37 -12.62 27.09 -6.11
N GLN A 38 -13.27 27.16 -7.29
CA GLN A 38 -14.64 26.66 -7.43
C GLN A 38 -14.64 25.14 -7.34
N PRO A 39 -15.43 24.55 -6.43
CA PRO A 39 -15.56 23.09 -6.36
C PRO A 39 -16.21 22.55 -7.64
N GLU A 40 -15.57 21.54 -8.24
CA GLU A 40 -16.07 20.81 -9.40
C GLU A 40 -17.06 19.71 -8.97
N SER A 41 -17.72 19.04 -9.91
CA SER A 41 -18.71 17.98 -9.62
C SER A 41 -18.09 16.84 -8.79
N MET A 42 -16.85 16.48 -9.10
CA MET A 42 -16.07 15.47 -8.38
C MET A 42 -15.85 15.82 -6.90
N ASP A 43 -15.69 17.11 -6.58
CA ASP A 43 -15.47 17.57 -5.20
C ASP A 43 -16.76 17.48 -4.34
N ARG A 44 -17.92 17.45 -4.99
CA ARG A 44 -19.24 17.38 -4.34
C ARG A 44 -19.81 15.97 -4.27
N SER A 45 -19.28 15.06 -5.10
CA SER A 45 -19.72 13.68 -5.17
C SER A 45 -18.89 12.76 -4.27
N ASN A 46 -19.43 11.59 -3.96
CA ASN A 46 -18.74 10.48 -3.28
C ASN A 46 -17.97 10.85 -2.01
N VAL A 47 -18.46 11.85 -1.26
CA VAL A 47 -17.91 12.16 0.06
C VAL A 47 -18.30 11.03 1.02
N ASP A 48 -17.33 10.43 1.66
CA ASP A 48 -17.54 9.37 2.65
C ASP A 48 -18.33 9.91 3.85
N GLU A 49 -19.32 9.14 4.36
CA GLU A 49 -20.13 9.52 5.53
C GLU A 49 -19.29 9.70 6.79
N ARG A 50 -18.12 9.07 6.85
CA ARG A 50 -17.17 9.21 7.97
C ARG A 50 -16.41 10.53 7.94
N PHE A 51 -16.40 11.27 6.82
CA PHE A 51 -15.79 12.58 6.73
C PHE A 51 -16.81 13.66 7.10
N ARG A 52 -16.61 14.30 8.24
CA ARG A 52 -17.55 15.21 8.88
C ARG A 52 -16.99 16.63 9.01
N LEU A 53 -17.86 17.60 8.81
CA LEU A 53 -17.63 19.03 9.03
C LEU A 53 -18.41 19.48 10.24
N LEU A 54 -17.77 20.08 11.25
CA LEU A 54 -18.46 20.90 12.24
C LEU A 54 -18.59 22.31 11.67
N ALA A 55 -19.81 22.75 11.40
CA ALA A 55 -20.03 24.09 10.86
C ALA A 55 -19.66 25.16 11.89
N THR A 56 -18.71 26.03 11.52
CA THR A 56 -18.21 27.11 12.40
C THR A 56 -18.97 28.42 12.23
N CYS A 57 -19.86 28.48 11.24
CA CYS A 57 -20.82 29.57 11.01
C CYS A 57 -22.06 28.99 10.31
N ASN A 58 -23.09 29.82 10.13
CA ASN A 58 -24.29 29.44 9.38
C ASN A 58 -24.04 29.54 7.86
N PHE A 59 -24.58 28.57 7.12
CA PHE A 59 -24.58 28.56 5.65
C PHE A 59 -26.03 28.59 5.16
N SER A 60 -26.28 29.28 4.05
CA SER A 60 -27.57 29.25 3.36
C SER A 60 -27.63 28.17 2.28
N SER A 61 -26.50 27.93 1.59
CA SER A 61 -26.39 26.92 0.54
C SER A 61 -24.98 26.28 0.51
N PRO A 62 -24.86 24.98 0.82
CA PRO A 62 -25.89 24.13 1.42
C PRO A 62 -26.28 24.62 2.82
N ALA A 63 -27.54 24.42 3.21
CA ALA A 63 -28.02 24.88 4.51
C ALA A 63 -27.28 24.16 5.68
N ARG A 64 -26.62 24.94 6.54
CA ARG A 64 -25.92 24.44 7.74
C ARG A 64 -26.09 25.41 8.89
N VAL A 65 -26.29 24.86 10.07
CA VAL A 65 -26.37 25.60 11.32
C VAL A 65 -25.06 25.46 12.08
N MET A 66 -24.52 26.56 12.56
CA MET A 66 -23.32 26.60 13.36
C MET A 66 -23.37 25.61 14.54
N GLY A 67 -22.28 24.91 14.78
CA GLY A 67 -22.16 23.96 15.87
C GLY A 67 -22.80 22.59 15.63
N HIS A 68 -23.21 22.29 14.40
CA HIS A 68 -23.72 20.97 14.01
C HIS A 68 -22.77 20.27 13.03
N TRP A 69 -22.72 18.94 13.12
CA TRP A 69 -21.95 18.11 12.21
C TRP A 69 -22.71 17.81 10.93
N TYR A 70 -22.01 17.95 9.81
CA TYR A 70 -22.51 17.64 8.48
C TYR A 70 -21.54 16.71 7.73
N LYS A 71 -22.01 16.04 6.71
CA LYS A 71 -21.15 15.43 5.70
C LYS A 71 -20.31 16.55 5.05
N ALA A 72 -19.00 16.35 4.94
CA ALA A 72 -18.07 17.39 4.52
C ALA A 72 -18.08 17.62 3.01
N ILE A 73 -19.14 18.20 2.49
CA ILE A 73 -19.28 18.62 1.07
C ILE A 73 -18.88 20.09 0.96
N PRO A 74 -17.96 20.50 0.06
CA PRO A 74 -17.54 21.89 -0.06
C PRO A 74 -18.69 22.84 -0.49
N PRO A 75 -18.62 24.14 -0.07
CA PRO A 75 -17.56 24.78 0.69
C PRO A 75 -17.56 24.34 2.17
N LEU A 76 -16.38 24.21 2.78
CA LEU A 76 -16.27 23.70 4.16
C LEU A 76 -16.13 24.82 5.21
N VAL A 77 -15.53 25.95 4.87
CA VAL A 77 -15.05 26.94 5.85
C VAL A 77 -16.12 27.97 6.18
N ASN A 78 -16.65 28.65 5.18
CA ASN A 78 -17.73 29.63 5.29
C ASN A 78 -18.47 29.74 3.95
N PRO A 79 -19.58 30.49 3.86
CA PRO A 79 -20.40 30.57 2.64
C PRO A 79 -19.73 31.20 1.42
N VAL A 80 -18.68 32.00 1.60
CA VAL A 80 -17.93 32.64 0.50
C VAL A 80 -16.69 31.85 0.09
N GLY A 81 -16.31 30.84 0.86
CA GLY A 81 -15.21 29.94 0.54
C GLY A 81 -15.53 28.99 -0.61
N GLY A 82 -14.51 28.32 -1.08
CA GLY A 82 -14.59 27.34 -2.16
C GLY A 82 -13.96 26.00 -1.79
N LEU A 83 -13.30 25.38 -2.77
CA LEU A 83 -12.45 24.23 -2.56
C LEU A 83 -11.13 24.67 -1.92
N GLY A 84 -10.79 24.09 -0.79
CA GLY A 84 -9.55 24.30 -0.06
C GLY A 84 -8.89 22.98 0.34
N PRO A 85 -7.73 23.00 1.02
CA PRO A 85 -6.96 21.80 1.35
C PRO A 85 -7.70 20.86 2.31
N THR A 86 -8.57 21.39 3.16
CA THR A 86 -9.32 20.63 4.18
C THR A 86 -10.18 19.52 3.55
N ASP A 87 -10.69 19.71 2.33
CA ASP A 87 -11.52 18.73 1.64
C ASP A 87 -10.73 17.44 1.35
N TYR A 88 -9.64 17.54 0.60
CA TYR A 88 -8.83 16.36 0.24
C TYR A 88 -7.96 15.86 1.38
N PHE A 89 -7.72 16.65 2.40
CA PHE A 89 -7.21 16.15 3.68
C PHE A 89 -8.15 15.09 4.26
N GLY A 90 -9.41 15.44 4.48
CA GLY A 90 -10.37 14.53 5.12
C GLY A 90 -10.69 13.32 4.25
N ARG A 91 -10.85 13.50 2.93
CA ARG A 91 -11.06 12.40 1.97
C ARG A 91 -9.92 11.38 2.01
N THR A 92 -8.68 11.84 2.03
CA THR A 92 -7.49 10.98 2.08
C THR A 92 -7.38 10.27 3.43
N MET A 93 -7.66 10.97 4.53
CA MET A 93 -7.66 10.37 5.87
C MET A 93 -8.67 9.23 6.00
N VAL A 94 -9.93 9.42 5.59
CA VAL A 94 -10.93 8.33 5.66
C VAL A 94 -10.65 7.20 4.70
N ALA A 95 -9.95 7.47 3.57
CA ALA A 95 -9.50 6.45 2.65
C ALA A 95 -8.47 5.51 3.27
N ALA A 96 -7.56 6.08 4.04
CA ALA A 96 -6.39 5.39 4.57
C ALA A 96 -6.64 4.75 5.95
N LEU A 97 -7.69 5.15 6.65
CA LEU A 97 -7.96 4.72 8.02
C LEU A 97 -9.03 3.61 8.08
N PRO A 98 -9.00 2.73 9.11
CA PRO A 98 -9.99 1.68 9.27
C PRO A 98 -11.44 2.18 9.18
N ALA A 99 -12.36 1.30 8.77
CA ALA A 99 -13.76 1.64 8.53
C ALA A 99 -14.50 2.19 9.78
N ASN A 100 -14.03 1.87 10.97
CA ASN A 100 -14.57 2.39 12.23
C ASN A 100 -14.04 3.77 12.61
N VAL A 101 -13.05 4.33 11.88
CA VAL A 101 -12.51 5.66 12.18
C VAL A 101 -13.26 6.71 11.37
N ARG A 102 -13.72 7.76 12.06
CA ARG A 102 -14.33 8.96 11.48
C ARG A 102 -13.35 10.13 11.54
N ILE A 103 -13.44 11.03 10.55
CA ILE A 103 -12.64 12.26 10.51
C ILE A 103 -13.56 13.46 10.61
N GLY A 104 -13.30 14.33 11.56
CA GLY A 104 -13.97 15.61 11.73
C GLY A 104 -13.03 16.77 11.48
N VAL A 105 -13.50 17.80 10.81
CA VAL A 105 -12.75 19.04 10.59
C VAL A 105 -13.52 20.24 11.14
N ILE A 106 -12.79 21.19 11.74
CA ILE A 106 -13.32 22.42 12.32
C ILE A 106 -12.57 23.58 11.66
N PRO A 107 -13.04 24.08 10.52
CA PRO A 107 -12.32 25.11 9.77
C PRO A 107 -12.78 26.51 10.13
N VAL A 108 -11.81 27.42 10.40
CA VAL A 108 -12.00 28.87 10.54
C VAL A 108 -10.93 29.58 9.75
N ALA A 109 -11.31 30.26 8.66
CA ALA A 109 -10.37 31.05 7.85
C ALA A 109 -11.07 32.21 7.17
N MET A 110 -10.30 33.22 6.79
CA MET A 110 -10.80 34.42 6.12
C MET A 110 -9.80 34.89 5.06
N GLY A 111 -10.30 35.15 3.86
CA GLY A 111 -9.50 35.67 2.76
C GLY A 111 -8.76 36.94 3.13
N GLY A 112 -7.41 36.98 2.92
CA GLY A 112 -6.58 38.13 3.20
C GLY A 112 -6.21 38.35 4.68
N SER A 113 -6.63 37.47 5.61
CA SER A 113 -6.38 37.71 7.04
C SER A 113 -4.90 37.57 7.42
N PRO A 114 -4.34 38.53 8.18
CA PRO A 114 -3.05 38.36 8.83
C PRO A 114 -3.15 37.38 10.00
N ILE A 115 -2.01 36.77 10.36
CA ILE A 115 -1.94 35.75 11.41
C ILE A 115 -2.40 36.26 12.79
N GLU A 116 -2.24 37.55 13.06
CA GLU A 116 -2.65 38.22 14.30
C GLU A 116 -4.16 38.10 14.57
N MET A 117 -4.99 37.83 13.55
CA MET A 117 -6.41 37.56 13.74
C MET A 117 -6.71 36.29 14.53
N PHE A 118 -5.73 35.38 14.62
CA PHE A 118 -5.80 34.19 15.45
C PHE A 118 -5.02 34.30 16.78
N ASP A 119 -4.39 35.46 17.07
CA ASP A 119 -3.79 35.76 18.36
C ASP A 119 -4.85 36.32 19.31
N LYS A 120 -5.21 35.58 20.38
CA LYS A 120 -6.28 35.96 21.33
C LYS A 120 -6.05 37.30 22.00
N ASP A 121 -4.80 37.77 22.08
CA ASP A 121 -4.44 39.05 22.69
C ASP A 121 -4.37 40.22 21.68
N LYS A 122 -4.31 39.92 20.37
CA LYS A 122 -4.08 40.93 19.34
C LYS A 122 -5.24 41.12 18.35
N TYR A 123 -6.09 40.09 18.13
CA TYR A 123 -7.12 40.13 17.09
C TYR A 123 -8.04 41.35 17.20
N GLN A 124 -8.44 41.72 18.44
CA GLN A 124 -9.37 42.82 18.68
C GLN A 124 -8.76 44.16 18.22
N LYS A 125 -7.51 44.42 18.63
CA LYS A 125 -6.79 45.63 18.20
C LYS A 125 -6.59 45.65 16.69
N LYS A 126 -6.13 44.53 16.13
CA LYS A 126 -5.90 44.41 14.69
C LYS A 126 -7.17 44.70 13.89
N MET A 127 -8.31 44.19 14.32
CA MET A 127 -9.60 44.42 13.69
C MET A 127 -10.09 45.87 13.85
N ASN A 128 -9.86 46.47 15.02
CA ASN A 128 -10.26 47.86 15.28
C ASN A 128 -9.43 48.88 14.48
N ASP A 129 -8.13 48.59 14.30
CA ASP A 129 -7.24 49.40 13.49
C ASP A 129 -7.54 49.28 11.97
N ASN A 130 -8.24 48.21 11.54
CA ASN A 130 -8.49 47.91 10.15
C ASN A 130 -9.96 47.49 9.90
N PRO A 131 -10.95 48.31 10.29
CA PRO A 131 -12.36 47.88 10.34
C PRO A 131 -13.02 47.65 8.98
N ASN A 132 -12.44 48.21 7.90
CA ASN A 132 -12.94 48.15 6.53
C ASN A 132 -12.24 47.08 5.66
N GLU A 133 -11.26 46.40 6.21
CA GLU A 133 -10.59 45.31 5.52
C GLU A 133 -11.54 44.13 5.30
N TYR A 134 -11.43 43.47 4.14
CA TYR A 134 -12.30 42.37 3.76
C TYR A 134 -12.31 41.25 4.80
N TRP A 135 -11.14 40.87 5.31
CA TRP A 135 -11.02 39.87 6.39
C TRP A 135 -11.70 40.29 7.71
N ALA A 136 -11.69 41.61 8.01
CA ALA A 136 -12.36 42.13 9.21
C ALA A 136 -13.88 42.04 9.07
N MET A 137 -14.41 42.33 7.88
CA MET A 137 -15.82 42.15 7.55
C MET A 137 -16.23 40.67 7.66
N LEU A 138 -15.46 39.76 7.09
CA LEU A 138 -15.69 38.30 7.18
C LEU A 138 -15.67 37.81 8.63
N ALA A 139 -14.69 38.28 9.44
CA ALA A 139 -14.58 37.93 10.85
C ALA A 139 -15.85 38.34 11.61
N LYS A 140 -16.38 39.56 11.40
CA LYS A 140 -17.62 40.05 12.01
C LYS A 140 -18.82 39.24 11.54
N GLN A 141 -18.94 39.01 10.23
CA GLN A 141 -20.09 38.35 9.62
C GLN A 141 -20.22 36.88 10.01
N HIS A 142 -19.11 36.14 10.03
CA HIS A 142 -19.12 34.68 10.17
C HIS A 142 -18.67 34.20 11.55
N TYR A 143 -17.78 34.92 12.24
CA TYR A 143 -17.15 34.45 13.47
C TYR A 143 -17.36 35.40 14.67
N GLY A 144 -18.34 36.28 14.60
CA GLY A 144 -18.65 37.21 15.69
C GLY A 144 -17.51 38.18 16.04
N GLY A 145 -16.61 38.45 15.08
CA GLY A 145 -15.44 39.30 15.24
C GLY A 145 -14.26 38.65 15.99
N ASN A 146 -14.37 37.37 16.37
CA ASN A 146 -13.33 36.64 17.08
C ASN A 146 -13.09 35.25 16.47
N PRO A 147 -12.31 35.14 15.39
CA PRO A 147 -12.06 33.86 14.74
C PRO A 147 -11.32 32.86 15.64
N TYR A 148 -10.36 33.31 16.47
CA TYR A 148 -9.72 32.45 17.46
C TYR A 148 -10.76 31.86 18.45
N GLY A 149 -11.56 32.74 19.07
CA GLY A 149 -12.60 32.31 20.04
C GLY A 149 -13.61 31.36 19.40
N ARG A 150 -14.00 31.58 18.14
CA ARG A 150 -14.89 30.68 17.40
C ARG A 150 -14.26 29.29 17.20
N LEU A 151 -12.98 29.22 16.84
CA LEU A 151 -12.29 27.96 16.68
C LEU A 151 -12.24 27.18 18.01
N ILE A 152 -11.90 27.86 19.11
CA ILE A 152 -11.84 27.25 20.45
C ILE A 152 -13.25 26.82 20.94
N GLU A 153 -14.27 27.62 20.72
CA GLU A 153 -15.66 27.28 21.07
C GLU A 153 -16.11 25.98 20.39
N MET A 154 -15.89 25.88 19.07
CA MET A 154 -16.27 24.70 18.30
C MET A 154 -15.40 23.50 18.65
N ALA A 155 -14.11 23.69 18.94
CA ALA A 155 -13.21 22.65 19.38
C ALA A 155 -13.64 22.05 20.74
N LYS A 156 -14.00 22.88 21.71
CA LYS A 156 -14.53 22.41 23.02
C LYS A 156 -15.82 21.62 22.88
N LYS A 157 -16.69 22.04 21.96
CA LYS A 157 -17.89 21.26 21.64
C LYS A 157 -17.53 19.90 21.05
N ALA A 158 -16.62 19.86 20.09
CA ALA A 158 -16.21 18.64 19.42
C ALA A 158 -15.46 17.65 20.34
N GLN A 159 -14.72 18.15 21.34
CA GLN A 159 -14.06 17.30 22.36
C GLN A 159 -15.05 16.50 23.22
N GLN A 160 -16.32 16.83 23.20
CA GLN A 160 -17.35 16.04 23.86
C GLN A 160 -17.77 14.81 23.06
N GLU A 161 -17.40 14.74 21.78
CA GLU A 161 -17.81 13.71 20.85
C GLU A 161 -16.63 12.89 20.27
N GLY A 162 -15.42 13.49 20.22
CA GLY A 162 -14.24 12.85 19.62
C GLY A 162 -12.93 13.41 20.16
N VAL A 163 -11.82 13.01 19.54
CA VAL A 163 -10.45 13.31 19.98
C VAL A 163 -9.76 14.22 18.99
N ILE A 164 -9.26 15.39 19.43
CA ILE A 164 -8.46 16.29 18.59
C ILE A 164 -7.08 15.64 18.35
N LYS A 165 -6.72 15.46 17.08
CA LYS A 165 -5.52 14.75 16.63
C LYS A 165 -4.50 15.62 15.90
N GLY A 166 -4.82 16.86 15.60
CA GLY A 166 -3.89 17.76 14.91
C GLY A 166 -4.50 19.10 14.56
N ILE A 167 -3.65 20.03 14.16
CA ILE A 167 -4.03 21.40 13.77
C ILE A 167 -3.39 21.68 12.40
N LEU A 168 -4.19 22.12 11.42
CA LEU A 168 -3.76 22.50 10.08
C LEU A 168 -3.73 24.02 9.96
N LEU A 169 -2.60 24.56 9.52
CA LEU A 169 -2.41 25.98 9.25
C LEU A 169 -2.06 26.21 7.78
N HIS A 170 -2.82 27.06 7.11
CA HIS A 170 -2.42 27.56 5.78
C HIS A 170 -2.59 29.09 5.73
N GLN A 171 -1.49 29.80 6.06
CA GLN A 171 -1.45 31.25 6.13
C GLN A 171 -0.03 31.73 5.77
N GLY A 172 0.11 32.92 5.19
CA GLY A 172 1.43 33.47 4.91
C GLY A 172 1.42 34.69 4.00
N CYS A 173 0.58 34.74 2.99
CA CYS A 173 0.59 35.84 2.02
C CYS A 173 0.38 37.21 2.68
N SER A 174 -0.47 37.32 3.69
CA SER A 174 -0.68 38.58 4.43
C SER A 174 0.41 38.96 5.41
N ASN A 175 1.34 38.04 5.66
CA ASN A 175 2.55 38.24 6.47
C ASN A 175 3.82 37.89 5.66
N ASN A 176 3.78 38.09 4.34
CA ASN A 176 4.82 37.62 3.42
C ASN A 176 6.22 38.04 3.86
N GLY A 177 7.07 37.04 4.11
CA GLY A 177 8.48 37.26 4.48
C GLY A 177 8.72 37.74 5.92
N ASP A 178 7.69 37.91 6.76
CA ASP A 178 7.86 38.37 8.15
C ASP A 178 8.69 37.36 8.97
N PRO A 179 9.91 37.73 9.40
CA PRO A 179 10.79 36.80 10.12
C PRO A 179 10.28 36.45 11.52
N ASN A 180 9.32 37.19 12.06
CA ASN A 180 8.68 36.91 13.36
C ASN A 180 7.44 36.01 13.26
N TRP A 181 6.96 35.75 12.05
CA TRP A 181 5.77 34.92 11.83
C TRP A 181 5.84 33.55 12.52
N PRO A 182 6.97 32.79 12.50
CA PRO A 182 7.05 31.50 13.21
C PRO A 182 6.80 31.62 14.73
N ASN A 183 7.28 32.72 15.37
CA ASN A 183 7.04 32.95 16.79
C ASN A 183 5.57 33.31 17.08
N MET A 184 4.93 34.06 16.18
CA MET A 184 3.51 34.36 16.29
C MET A 184 2.66 33.08 16.18
N VAL A 185 2.98 32.21 15.22
CA VAL A 185 2.34 30.89 15.08
C VAL A 185 2.57 30.03 16.31
N LYS A 186 3.80 29.97 16.84
CA LYS A 186 4.10 29.25 18.09
C LYS A 186 3.21 29.72 19.25
N LYS A 187 3.06 31.03 19.43
CA LYS A 187 2.19 31.58 20.48
C LYS A 187 0.76 31.11 20.29
N ILE A 188 0.20 31.28 19.11
CA ILE A 188 -1.18 30.90 18.79
C ILE A 188 -1.42 29.40 19.01
N TYR A 189 -0.51 28.57 18.55
CA TYR A 189 -0.56 27.13 18.75
C TYR A 189 -0.54 26.75 20.25
N ASN A 190 0.37 27.32 21.03
CA ASN A 190 0.45 27.09 22.47
C ASN A 190 -0.82 27.57 23.19
N ASP A 191 -1.38 28.71 22.77
CA ASP A 191 -2.66 29.19 23.30
C ASP A 191 -3.80 28.20 23.02
N MET A 192 -3.89 27.67 21.80
CA MET A 192 -4.89 26.66 21.44
C MET A 192 -4.74 25.39 22.28
N LEU A 193 -3.51 24.90 22.45
CA LEU A 193 -3.24 23.73 23.28
C LEU A 193 -3.66 23.98 24.74
N SER A 194 -3.27 25.12 25.30
CA SER A 194 -3.62 25.51 26.68
C SER A 194 -5.13 25.64 26.88
N ASP A 195 -5.82 26.37 25.99
CA ASP A 195 -7.26 26.65 26.12
C ASP A 195 -8.14 25.40 25.92
N LEU A 196 -7.58 24.37 25.27
CA LEU A 196 -8.24 23.07 25.00
C LEU A 196 -7.74 21.93 25.89
N GLY A 197 -6.75 22.16 26.77
CA GLY A 197 -6.15 21.13 27.62
C GLY A 197 -5.43 20.03 26.84
N LEU A 198 -4.73 20.39 25.76
CA LEU A 198 -4.05 19.47 24.84
C LEU A 198 -2.54 19.52 25.02
N SER A 199 -1.85 18.48 24.55
CA SER A 199 -0.38 18.41 24.51
C SER A 199 0.14 18.46 23.07
N ALA A 200 1.25 19.16 22.86
CA ALA A 200 1.95 19.19 21.57
C ALA A 200 2.38 17.79 21.08
N ASP A 201 2.73 16.89 21.99
CA ASP A 201 3.15 15.52 21.67
C ASP A 201 2.04 14.67 21.02
N THR A 202 0.77 15.03 21.26
CA THR A 202 -0.39 14.28 20.76
C THR A 202 -1.21 15.04 19.72
N VAL A 203 -0.97 16.37 19.58
CA VAL A 203 -1.69 17.24 18.66
C VAL A 203 -0.71 18.07 17.84
N PRO A 204 -0.03 17.48 16.85
CA PRO A 204 0.95 18.16 16.01
C PRO A 204 0.33 19.29 15.19
N LEU A 205 1.21 20.23 14.74
CA LEU A 205 0.86 21.34 13.86
C LEU A 205 1.35 21.04 12.44
N PHE A 206 0.46 21.07 11.46
CA PHE A 206 0.78 20.94 10.03
C PHE A 206 0.71 22.30 9.36
N VAL A 207 1.79 22.71 8.68
CA VAL A 207 1.93 24.07 8.14
C VAL A 207 2.20 24.01 6.64
N GLY A 208 1.25 24.49 5.84
CA GLY A 208 1.36 24.48 4.38
C GLY A 208 2.17 25.63 3.81
N GLU A 209 2.99 25.32 2.82
CA GLU A 209 3.66 26.33 2.00
C GLU A 209 2.66 27.13 1.18
N THR A 210 2.94 28.43 0.97
CA THR A 210 2.25 29.27 -0.01
C THR A 210 2.60 28.82 -1.43
N LEU A 211 1.85 29.31 -2.43
CA LEU A 211 2.12 29.01 -3.85
C LEU A 211 3.56 29.38 -4.21
N ARG A 212 4.31 28.42 -4.77
CA ARG A 212 5.72 28.59 -5.14
C ARG A 212 5.88 29.46 -6.39
N GLN A 213 7.08 30.06 -6.52
CA GLN A 213 7.42 30.96 -7.63
C GLN A 213 7.26 30.28 -8.99
N GLU A 214 7.76 29.06 -9.13
CA GLU A 214 7.68 28.26 -10.36
C GLU A 214 6.25 27.96 -10.80
N ASN A 215 5.29 28.03 -9.88
CA ASN A 215 3.86 27.87 -10.12
C ASN A 215 3.10 29.20 -10.19
N GLY A 216 3.81 30.33 -10.31
CA GLY A 216 3.27 31.67 -10.44
C GLY A 216 2.99 32.40 -9.12
N GLY A 217 3.52 31.91 -7.99
CA GLY A 217 3.30 32.51 -6.68
C GLY A 217 4.13 33.77 -6.43
N SER A 218 3.50 34.85 -5.90
CA SER A 218 4.20 36.06 -5.46
C SER A 218 4.60 36.04 -3.98
N CYS A 219 3.96 35.17 -3.18
CA CYS A 219 4.25 35.05 -1.75
C CYS A 219 5.27 33.95 -1.44
N TYR A 220 5.96 33.41 -2.43
CA TYR A 220 6.88 32.29 -2.29
C TYR A 220 8.02 32.52 -1.26
N ALA A 221 8.43 33.79 -1.06
CA ALA A 221 9.45 34.14 -0.06
C ALA A 221 9.02 33.76 1.37
N HIS A 222 7.71 33.66 1.63
CA HIS A 222 7.17 33.23 2.92
C HIS A 222 7.49 31.76 3.23
N ASN A 223 7.71 30.93 2.22
CA ASN A 223 8.05 29.52 2.42
C ASN A 223 9.37 29.33 3.19
N THR A 224 10.25 30.32 3.18
CA THR A 224 11.44 30.36 4.06
C THR A 224 11.02 30.40 5.55
N GLN A 225 9.94 31.09 5.89
CA GLN A 225 9.42 31.14 7.25
C GLN A 225 8.68 29.86 7.62
N VAL A 226 7.93 29.30 6.68
CA VAL A 226 7.27 27.98 6.83
C VAL A 226 8.32 26.89 7.10
N ALA A 227 9.40 26.87 6.34
CA ALA A 227 10.51 25.92 6.51
C ALA A 227 11.20 26.00 7.90
N ARG A 228 11.11 27.15 8.59
CA ARG A 228 11.65 27.34 9.93
C ARG A 228 10.75 26.79 11.04
N MET A 229 9.50 26.45 10.75
CA MET A 229 8.53 26.02 11.76
C MET A 229 9.02 24.85 12.63
N PRO A 230 9.62 23.77 12.09
CA PRO A 230 10.11 22.67 12.92
C PRO A 230 11.22 23.07 13.92
N SER A 231 11.99 24.12 13.62
CA SER A 231 13.01 24.64 14.56
C SER A 231 12.41 25.48 15.69
N VAL A 232 11.18 25.99 15.51
CA VAL A 232 10.49 26.87 16.48
C VAL A 232 9.42 26.10 17.26
N VAL A 233 8.72 25.18 16.59
CA VAL A 233 7.74 24.24 17.14
C VAL A 233 8.16 22.84 16.70
N PRO A 234 8.86 22.06 17.54
CA PRO A 234 9.43 20.76 17.15
C PRO A 234 8.38 19.73 16.70
N THR A 235 7.14 19.85 17.14
CA THR A 235 6.01 19.00 16.72
C THR A 235 5.26 19.55 15.51
N SER A 236 5.87 20.49 14.76
CA SER A 236 5.30 20.97 13.52
C SER A 236 5.90 20.26 12.30
N HIS A 237 5.06 20.08 11.27
CA HIS A 237 5.39 19.41 10.02
C HIS A 237 5.06 20.33 8.86
N VAL A 238 6.03 20.52 7.96
CA VAL A 238 5.86 21.34 6.76
C VAL A 238 5.18 20.53 5.69
N VAL A 239 4.15 21.10 5.07
CA VAL A 239 3.42 20.51 3.94
C VAL A 239 3.82 21.26 2.66
N SER A 240 4.53 20.57 1.78
CA SER A 240 5.08 21.14 0.55
C SER A 240 3.99 21.49 -0.47
N SER A 241 4.11 22.66 -1.09
CA SER A 241 3.31 23.09 -2.25
C SER A 241 4.01 22.85 -3.60
N GLU A 242 5.08 22.07 -3.62
CA GLU A 242 5.76 21.67 -4.85
C GLU A 242 4.77 21.05 -5.84
N ASP A 243 4.86 21.41 -7.12
CA ASP A 243 3.95 20.99 -8.18
C ASP A 243 2.45 21.29 -7.97
N CYS A 244 2.10 22.10 -6.97
CA CYS A 244 0.73 22.57 -6.80
C CYS A 244 0.49 23.76 -7.76
N PRO A 245 -0.30 23.59 -8.83
CA PRO A 245 -0.48 24.66 -9.80
C PRO A 245 -1.30 25.82 -9.25
N GLY A 246 -0.92 27.05 -9.62
CA GLY A 246 -1.68 28.25 -9.38
C GLY A 246 -2.92 28.35 -10.26
N ASN A 247 -3.84 29.26 -9.92
CA ASN A 247 -5.12 29.44 -10.63
C ASN A 247 -4.98 30.21 -11.96
N GLY A 248 -3.81 30.80 -12.24
CA GLY A 248 -3.55 31.58 -13.44
C GLY A 248 -4.31 32.92 -13.53
N LYS A 249 -5.11 33.28 -12.50
CA LYS A 249 -5.89 34.53 -12.44
C LYS A 249 -5.26 35.56 -11.52
N ASP A 250 -4.63 35.08 -10.46
CA ASP A 250 -3.90 35.87 -9.50
C ASP A 250 -2.66 35.11 -9.01
N PRO A 251 -1.68 35.79 -8.37
CA PRO A 251 -0.42 35.17 -7.97
C PRO A 251 -0.44 34.61 -6.52
N TRP A 252 -1.58 34.32 -5.94
CA TRP A 252 -1.70 33.91 -4.53
C TRP A 252 -2.36 32.55 -4.33
N HIS A 253 -3.26 32.16 -5.23
CA HIS A 253 -4.15 31.05 -4.99
C HIS A 253 -3.86 29.86 -5.91
N PHE A 254 -4.04 28.68 -5.37
CA PHE A 254 -4.00 27.44 -6.12
C PHE A 254 -5.25 27.30 -6.99
N ASN A 255 -5.13 26.53 -8.07
CA ASN A 255 -6.29 26.04 -8.81
C ASN A 255 -6.92 24.82 -8.11
N PRO A 256 -8.04 24.24 -8.60
CA PRO A 256 -8.65 23.06 -7.98
C PRO A 256 -7.69 21.90 -7.81
N LEU A 257 -6.83 21.64 -8.79
CA LEU A 257 -5.80 20.58 -8.72
C LEU A 257 -4.80 20.85 -7.59
N GLY A 258 -4.29 22.08 -7.49
CA GLY A 258 -3.35 22.48 -6.44
C GLY A 258 -3.92 22.28 -5.03
N TYR A 259 -5.20 22.63 -4.81
CA TYR A 259 -5.85 22.39 -3.51
C TYR A 259 -6.02 20.91 -3.20
N ARG A 260 -6.34 20.10 -4.21
CA ARG A 260 -6.43 18.65 -4.03
C ARG A 260 -5.08 18.03 -3.66
N ILE A 261 -4.01 18.44 -4.35
CA ILE A 261 -2.65 17.98 -4.07
C ILE A 261 -2.23 18.34 -2.66
N ILE A 262 -2.31 19.61 -2.29
CA ILE A 262 -1.83 20.06 -0.99
C ILE A 262 -2.69 19.51 0.16
N GLY A 263 -4.00 19.36 -0.05
CA GLY A 263 -4.89 18.72 0.92
C GLY A 263 -4.48 17.28 1.20
N LYS A 264 -4.18 16.52 0.17
CA LYS A 264 -3.66 15.17 0.27
C LYS A 264 -2.32 15.11 1.02
N ARG A 265 -1.41 16.04 0.74
CA ARG A 265 -0.12 16.11 1.42
C ARG A 265 -0.25 16.40 2.92
N TYR A 266 -1.21 17.25 3.33
CA TYR A 266 -1.55 17.39 4.75
C TYR A 266 -1.93 16.06 5.40
N ALA A 267 -2.74 15.27 4.70
CA ALA A 267 -3.12 13.95 5.20
C ALA A 267 -1.92 13.00 5.31
N PHE A 268 -1.01 13.03 4.35
CA PHE A 268 0.19 12.18 4.38
C PHE A 268 1.07 12.47 5.58
N GLU A 269 1.33 13.75 5.88
CA GLU A 269 2.09 14.10 7.07
C GLU A 269 1.39 13.62 8.36
N ALA A 270 0.06 13.73 8.44
CA ALA A 270 -0.69 13.22 9.58
C ALA A 270 -0.64 11.69 9.70
N LEU A 271 -0.72 10.98 8.58
CA LEU A 271 -0.71 9.52 8.54
C LEU A 271 0.68 8.93 8.87
N LYS A 272 1.76 9.58 8.45
CA LYS A 272 3.14 9.21 8.84
C LYS A 272 3.29 9.15 10.36
N LEU A 273 2.75 10.14 11.07
CA LEU A 273 2.81 10.20 12.54
C LEU A 273 2.00 9.11 13.22
N MET A 274 1.03 8.53 12.54
CA MET A 274 0.22 7.42 13.05
C MET A 274 0.90 6.05 12.87
N GLY A 275 2.17 6.02 12.43
CA GLY A 275 2.90 4.78 12.17
C GLY A 275 2.31 3.96 11.02
N ARG A 276 1.46 4.57 10.20
CA ARG A 276 0.97 3.97 8.99
C ARG A 276 1.96 4.28 7.89
N GLU A 277 2.83 3.32 7.59
CA GLU A 277 3.50 3.24 6.29
C GLU A 277 2.42 3.05 5.22
N LEU A 278 1.77 4.14 4.91
CA LEU A 278 0.90 4.19 3.76
C LEU A 278 1.83 4.40 2.58
N MET A 279 2.17 3.30 1.90
CA MET A 279 2.90 3.30 0.64
C MET A 279 4.25 4.06 0.72
N ALA A 280 5.28 3.59 0.06
CA ALA A 280 6.54 4.30 -0.04
C ALA A 280 6.31 5.74 -0.55
N GLU A 281 7.13 6.70 -0.16
CA GLU A 281 7.00 8.11 -0.57
C GLU A 281 6.89 8.26 -2.10
N ALA A 282 7.51 7.35 -2.86
CA ALA A 282 7.36 7.21 -4.32
C ALA A 282 5.91 6.90 -4.77
N ASP A 283 5.13 6.18 -3.96
CA ASP A 283 3.75 5.83 -4.28
C ASP A 283 2.77 6.98 -4.01
N TYR A 284 3.23 8.00 -3.28
CA TYR A 284 2.49 9.25 -3.05
C TYR A 284 2.90 10.38 -3.97
N GLN A 285 4.00 10.26 -4.66
CA GLN A 285 4.25 11.17 -5.76
C GLN A 285 3.10 10.96 -6.73
N ILE A 286 2.27 12.01 -6.85
CA ILE A 286 1.33 12.08 -7.95
C ILE A 286 2.22 11.91 -9.17
N PRO A 287 2.10 10.83 -9.94
CA PRO A 287 2.89 10.68 -11.14
C PRO A 287 2.79 12.01 -11.89
N SER A 288 3.89 12.51 -12.43
CA SER A 288 3.93 13.80 -13.17
C SER A 288 2.89 13.87 -14.29
N GLN A 289 2.26 12.73 -14.60
CA GLN A 289 1.18 12.53 -15.54
C GLN A 289 -0.23 12.59 -14.89
N GLN A 290 -0.38 12.37 -13.58
CA GLN A 290 -1.67 12.52 -12.86
C GLN A 290 -1.94 13.99 -12.51
N LYS A 291 -1.80 14.88 -13.47
CA LYS A 291 -2.05 16.30 -13.28
C LYS A 291 -3.55 16.66 -13.16
N LYS A 292 -4.45 15.67 -13.25
CA LYS A 292 -5.89 15.89 -13.24
C LYS A 292 -6.59 14.85 -12.38
N PHE A 293 -7.27 15.27 -11.32
CA PHE A 293 -8.08 14.43 -10.44
C PHE A 293 -9.47 14.23 -11.03
N TYR A 294 -9.53 13.47 -12.11
CA TYR A 294 -10.81 13.06 -12.70
C TYR A 294 -11.27 11.73 -12.12
N SER A 295 -12.57 11.53 -12.12
CA SER A 295 -13.14 10.22 -11.77
C SER A 295 -12.82 9.20 -12.84
N ALA A 296 -12.43 7.99 -12.41
CA ALA A 296 -12.27 6.87 -13.30
C ALA A 296 -13.62 6.36 -13.79
N LYS A 297 -13.77 6.19 -15.10
CA LYS A 297 -14.99 5.68 -15.74
C LYS A 297 -14.98 4.18 -15.93
N SER A 298 -13.82 3.64 -16.23
CA SER A 298 -13.65 2.21 -16.49
C SER A 298 -12.25 1.77 -16.13
N LEU A 299 -12.14 0.47 -15.87
CA LEU A 299 -10.89 -0.23 -15.61
C LEU A 299 -10.69 -1.30 -16.68
N ASP A 300 -9.65 -1.13 -17.51
CA ASP A 300 -9.22 -2.13 -18.46
C ASP A 300 -8.24 -3.08 -17.75
N VAL A 301 -8.58 -4.36 -17.68
CA VAL A 301 -7.76 -5.41 -17.09
C VAL A 301 -7.39 -6.44 -18.15
N PRO A 302 -6.24 -7.13 -18.06
CA PRO A 302 -5.93 -8.24 -18.95
C PRO A 302 -6.99 -9.34 -18.79
N SER A 303 -7.35 -10.03 -19.87
CA SER A 303 -8.32 -11.13 -19.80
C SER A 303 -7.79 -12.35 -19.03
N GLU A 304 -6.50 -12.59 -19.09
CA GLU A 304 -5.81 -13.71 -18.44
C GLU A 304 -4.44 -13.27 -17.92
N VAL A 305 -4.09 -13.70 -16.72
CA VAL A 305 -2.80 -13.48 -16.08
C VAL A 305 -2.23 -14.83 -15.64
N SER A 306 -1.03 -15.15 -16.11
CA SER A 306 -0.23 -16.25 -15.53
C SER A 306 0.86 -15.65 -14.67
N ALA A 307 1.12 -16.24 -13.51
CA ALA A 307 2.09 -15.74 -12.55
C ALA A 307 2.71 -16.88 -11.73
N VAL A 308 3.80 -16.58 -11.05
CA VAL A 308 4.35 -17.47 -10.01
C VAL A 308 3.98 -16.92 -8.62
N PRO A 309 3.95 -17.79 -7.58
CA PRO A 309 3.75 -17.36 -6.21
C PRO A 309 4.74 -16.27 -5.80
N GLY A 310 4.25 -15.26 -5.08
CA GLY A 310 5.05 -14.10 -4.65
C GLY A 310 5.14 -12.96 -5.67
N ASP A 311 4.68 -13.15 -6.91
CA ASP A 311 4.67 -12.09 -7.90
C ASP A 311 3.58 -11.05 -7.59
N ARG A 312 3.86 -9.79 -7.91
CA ARG A 312 2.80 -8.80 -8.07
C ARG A 312 2.09 -9.07 -9.40
N ILE A 313 0.79 -8.82 -9.44
CA ILE A 313 0.06 -8.89 -10.72
C ILE A 313 0.77 -7.99 -11.72
N PRO A 314 1.18 -8.52 -12.88
CA PRO A 314 1.94 -7.76 -13.87
C PRO A 314 1.19 -6.50 -14.29
N GLY A 315 1.93 -5.43 -14.56
CA GLY A 315 1.39 -4.16 -15.05
C GLY A 315 0.55 -4.32 -16.31
N GLY A 316 -0.41 -3.44 -16.49
CA GLY A 316 -1.32 -3.47 -17.64
C GLY A 316 -2.75 -3.12 -17.24
N ILE A 317 -3.02 -2.92 -15.95
CA ILE A 317 -4.32 -2.41 -15.50
C ILE A 317 -4.35 -0.92 -15.77
N THR A 318 -5.28 -0.50 -16.61
CA THR A 318 -5.39 0.88 -17.09
C THR A 318 -6.76 1.44 -16.74
N ALA A 319 -6.80 2.56 -16.02
CA ALA A 319 -8.02 3.33 -15.81
C ALA A 319 -8.22 4.33 -16.94
N THR A 320 -9.45 4.44 -17.43
CA THR A 320 -9.89 5.53 -18.31
C THR A 320 -10.69 6.52 -17.48
N PHE A 321 -10.31 7.79 -17.52
CA PHE A 321 -10.89 8.86 -16.71
C PHE A 321 -11.96 9.66 -17.49
N GLU A 322 -12.71 10.53 -16.77
CA GLU A 322 -13.83 11.30 -17.34
C GLU A 322 -13.44 12.19 -18.53
N ASP A 323 -12.21 12.71 -18.56
CA ASP A 323 -11.68 13.51 -19.66
C ASP A 323 -11.12 12.68 -20.81
N GLY A 324 -11.19 11.36 -20.72
CA GLY A 324 -10.75 10.41 -21.74
C GLY A 324 -9.27 10.04 -21.68
N HIS A 325 -8.48 10.64 -20.77
CA HIS A 325 -7.09 10.18 -20.61
C HIS A 325 -7.03 8.80 -19.96
N LYS A 326 -5.94 8.07 -20.19
CA LYS A 326 -5.70 6.74 -19.65
C LYS A 326 -4.43 6.73 -18.82
N GLU A 327 -4.46 6.01 -17.69
CA GLU A 327 -3.31 5.84 -16.82
C GLU A 327 -3.15 4.39 -16.37
N ASN A 328 -1.90 3.94 -16.24
CA ASN A 328 -1.61 2.66 -15.60
C ASN A 328 -1.80 2.81 -14.08
N VAL A 329 -2.75 2.08 -13.54
CA VAL A 329 -3.13 2.10 -12.12
C VAL A 329 -2.82 0.79 -11.41
N SER A 330 -2.04 -0.11 -12.02
CA SER A 330 -1.73 -1.43 -11.46
C SER A 330 -1.20 -1.38 -10.03
N ALA A 331 -0.37 -0.39 -9.71
CA ALA A 331 0.22 -0.21 -8.37
C ALA A 331 -0.80 0.27 -7.31
N TYR A 332 -1.98 0.73 -7.74
CA TYR A 332 -3.01 1.31 -6.88
C TYR A 332 -4.31 0.50 -6.92
N THR A 333 -4.24 -0.71 -7.45
CA THR A 333 -5.39 -1.59 -7.62
C THR A 333 -5.34 -2.69 -6.57
N ASP A 334 -6.43 -2.88 -5.86
CA ASP A 334 -6.63 -3.98 -4.94
C ASP A 334 -7.17 -5.21 -5.69
N PHE A 335 -6.81 -6.39 -5.21
CA PHE A 335 -7.22 -7.65 -5.82
C PHE A 335 -7.91 -8.55 -4.80
N THR A 336 -8.99 -9.21 -5.25
CA THR A 336 -9.69 -10.23 -4.47
C THR A 336 -10.01 -11.43 -5.34
N SER A 337 -10.00 -12.63 -4.75
CA SER A 337 -10.41 -13.88 -5.40
C SER A 337 -10.80 -14.90 -4.34
N GLU A 338 -11.68 -15.83 -4.71
CA GLU A 338 -12.01 -17.01 -3.90
C GLU A 338 -11.00 -18.16 -4.14
N ASP A 339 -10.39 -18.17 -5.33
CA ASP A 339 -9.52 -19.26 -5.81
C ASP A 339 -8.03 -18.99 -5.63
N VAL A 340 -7.65 -17.71 -5.49
CA VAL A 340 -6.26 -17.27 -5.43
C VAL A 340 -6.06 -16.34 -4.23
N VAL A 341 -4.99 -16.56 -3.49
CA VAL A 341 -4.68 -15.81 -2.26
C VAL A 341 -3.80 -14.61 -2.58
N PHE A 342 -4.25 -13.42 -2.18
CA PHE A 342 -3.46 -12.19 -2.22
C PHE A 342 -3.01 -11.78 -0.82
N GLU A 343 -1.75 -11.41 -0.67
CA GLU A 343 -1.14 -10.92 0.56
C GLU A 343 -0.41 -9.60 0.28
N ASN A 344 -0.81 -8.52 0.96
CA ASN A 344 -0.16 -7.20 0.81
C ASN A 344 -0.06 -6.68 -0.64
N GLY A 345 -1.09 -6.91 -1.46
CA GLY A 345 -1.13 -6.47 -2.86
C GLY A 345 -0.30 -7.30 -3.85
N ALA A 346 0.20 -8.46 -3.41
CA ALA A 346 0.87 -9.44 -4.25
C ALA A 346 0.19 -10.81 -4.11
N LEU A 347 0.50 -11.72 -5.02
CA LEU A 347 0.11 -13.12 -4.88
C LEU A 347 0.84 -13.73 -3.69
N SER A 348 0.14 -14.58 -2.93
CA SER A 348 0.77 -15.29 -1.81
C SER A 348 1.98 -16.08 -2.29
N PRO A 349 3.13 -16.01 -1.60
CA PRO A 349 4.32 -16.77 -1.99
C PRO A 349 4.19 -18.29 -1.76
N ARG A 350 3.05 -18.75 -1.17
CA ARG A 350 2.83 -20.11 -0.67
C ARG A 350 1.82 -20.92 -1.46
N HIS A 351 0.97 -20.26 -2.25
CA HIS A 351 -0.21 -20.91 -2.81
C HIS A 351 -0.19 -20.85 -4.33
N GLU A 352 -0.51 -21.99 -4.93
CA GLU A 352 -0.97 -22.08 -6.31
C GLU A 352 -2.47 -21.95 -6.33
N GLY A 353 -3.03 -21.54 -7.46
CA GLY A 353 -4.47 -21.46 -7.64
C GLY A 353 -4.82 -21.02 -9.04
N LYS A 354 -6.04 -21.38 -9.47
CA LYS A 354 -6.55 -21.00 -10.78
C LYS A 354 -8.01 -20.66 -10.68
N GLY A 355 -8.37 -19.48 -11.11
CA GLY A 355 -9.74 -19.02 -11.06
C GLY A 355 -9.93 -17.60 -11.54
N THR A 356 -10.92 -16.91 -11.02
CA THR A 356 -11.24 -15.54 -11.36
C THR A 356 -10.84 -14.60 -10.23
N ALA A 357 -10.16 -13.52 -10.56
CA ALA A 357 -9.86 -12.43 -9.65
C ALA A 357 -10.61 -11.17 -10.06
N GLU A 358 -11.00 -10.36 -9.08
CA GLU A 358 -11.52 -9.01 -9.26
C GLU A 358 -10.42 -8.01 -8.94
N ALA A 359 -10.22 -7.06 -9.84
CA ALA A 359 -9.40 -5.87 -9.65
C ALA A 359 -10.28 -4.69 -9.27
N VAL A 360 -9.94 -3.97 -8.22
CA VAL A 360 -10.69 -2.80 -7.73
C VAL A 360 -9.75 -1.62 -7.63
N TYR A 361 -9.93 -0.64 -8.48
CA TYR A 361 -9.23 0.64 -8.41
C TYR A 361 -10.12 1.68 -7.74
N THR A 362 -9.63 2.32 -6.69
CA THR A 362 -10.31 3.42 -6.01
C THR A 362 -9.62 4.73 -6.37
N ASP A 363 -10.31 5.61 -7.10
CA ASP A 363 -9.79 6.91 -7.49
C ASP A 363 -9.78 7.92 -6.34
N PHE A 364 -9.24 9.11 -6.59
CA PHE A 364 -9.20 10.19 -5.59
C PHE A 364 -10.58 10.67 -5.13
N CYS A 365 -11.59 10.52 -5.99
CA CYS A 365 -12.97 10.88 -5.68
C CYS A 365 -13.70 9.77 -4.93
N ARG A 366 -13.00 8.66 -4.61
CA ARG A 366 -13.55 7.47 -3.95
C ARG A 366 -14.51 6.66 -4.81
N ASN A 367 -14.52 6.89 -6.11
CA ASN A 367 -15.22 6.00 -7.03
C ASN A 367 -14.41 4.73 -7.22
N GLN A 368 -15.10 3.61 -7.26
CA GLN A 368 -14.49 2.32 -7.56
C GLN A 368 -14.79 1.92 -9.00
N SER A 369 -13.72 1.65 -9.74
CA SER A 369 -13.79 0.98 -11.02
C SER A 369 -13.33 -0.46 -10.85
N ARG A 370 -14.05 -1.40 -11.44
CA ARG A 370 -13.85 -2.84 -11.26
C ARG A 370 -13.61 -3.52 -12.59
N GLY A 371 -12.82 -4.56 -12.58
CA GLY A 371 -12.61 -5.45 -13.70
C GLY A 371 -12.32 -6.87 -13.22
N THR A 372 -12.67 -7.88 -13.99
CA THR A 372 -12.42 -9.28 -13.67
C THR A 372 -11.48 -9.88 -14.70
N PHE A 373 -10.62 -10.80 -14.25
CA PHE A 373 -9.68 -11.51 -15.11
C PHE A 373 -9.47 -12.94 -14.61
N HIS A 374 -9.08 -13.82 -15.52
CA HIS A 374 -8.63 -15.15 -15.14
C HIS A 374 -7.19 -15.11 -14.67
N VAL A 375 -6.90 -15.79 -13.57
CA VAL A 375 -5.55 -15.88 -13.00
C VAL A 375 -5.16 -17.34 -12.84
N ASP A 376 -3.94 -17.67 -13.25
CA ASP A 376 -3.34 -19.00 -13.13
C ASP A 376 -1.98 -18.84 -12.44
N VAL A 377 -1.92 -19.20 -11.16
CA VAL A 377 -0.72 -19.12 -10.33
C VAL A 377 -0.17 -20.51 -10.16
N SER A 378 1.04 -20.72 -10.66
CA SER A 378 1.75 -21.99 -10.51
C SER A 378 3.21 -21.74 -10.13
N PHE A 379 3.81 -22.62 -9.32
CA PHE A 379 5.25 -22.57 -9.07
C PHE A 379 6.05 -22.85 -10.34
N PHE A 380 5.52 -23.66 -11.25
CA PHE A 380 6.25 -24.13 -12.42
C PHE A 380 5.45 -23.98 -13.73
N PRO A 381 5.08 -22.74 -14.12
CA PRO A 381 4.33 -22.55 -15.35
C PRO A 381 5.17 -22.91 -16.58
N PHE A 382 4.65 -23.79 -17.44
CA PHE A 382 5.32 -24.25 -18.67
C PHE A 382 5.05 -23.29 -19.83
N LYS A 383 5.35 -22.00 -19.63
CA LYS A 383 5.29 -20.96 -20.65
C LYS A 383 6.69 -20.37 -20.88
N SER A 384 7.02 -20.03 -22.13
CA SER A 384 8.34 -19.48 -22.50
C SER A 384 8.70 -18.21 -21.73
N SER A 385 7.71 -17.44 -21.31
CA SER A 385 7.90 -16.24 -20.51
C SER A 385 8.40 -16.51 -19.08
N PHE A 386 8.20 -17.71 -18.54
CA PHE A 386 8.57 -18.09 -17.17
C PHE A 386 9.83 -18.96 -17.09
N ILE A 387 10.16 -19.70 -18.15
CA ILE A 387 11.40 -20.47 -18.21
C ILE A 387 12.52 -19.57 -18.72
N GLN A 388 13.32 -19.06 -17.79
CA GLN A 388 14.35 -18.06 -18.10
C GLN A 388 15.68 -18.70 -18.47
N LYS A 389 16.33 -18.16 -19.51
CA LYS A 389 17.72 -18.47 -19.81
C LYS A 389 18.63 -17.80 -18.79
N LEU A 390 19.44 -18.56 -18.08
CA LEU A 390 20.34 -18.10 -17.04
C LEU A 390 21.81 -18.10 -17.50
N ALA A 391 22.19 -19.09 -18.32
CA ALA A 391 23.52 -19.17 -18.92
C ALA A 391 23.50 -20.01 -20.21
N GLY A 392 24.51 -19.81 -21.07
CA GLY A 392 24.65 -20.55 -22.30
C GLY A 392 23.61 -20.22 -23.36
N THR A 393 23.26 -21.21 -24.20
CA THR A 393 22.16 -21.11 -25.16
C THR A 393 20.99 -21.97 -24.71
N MET A 394 19.77 -21.46 -24.95
CA MET A 394 18.53 -22.10 -24.58
C MET A 394 17.55 -22.04 -25.76
N LYS A 395 16.82 -23.14 -25.94
CA LYS A 395 15.57 -23.19 -26.69
C LYS A 395 14.54 -23.91 -25.82
N TYR A 396 13.38 -23.33 -25.72
CA TYR A 396 12.24 -23.96 -25.05
C TYR A 396 11.05 -23.99 -26.00
N ASP A 397 10.37 -25.13 -26.07
CA ASP A 397 9.20 -25.36 -26.86
C ASP A 397 8.02 -25.67 -25.94
N GLU A 398 7.01 -24.80 -25.93
CA GLU A 398 5.87 -24.91 -25.00
C GLU A 398 4.96 -26.09 -25.31
N GLU A 399 4.78 -26.43 -26.60
CA GLU A 399 3.86 -27.49 -27.01
C GLU A 399 4.38 -28.86 -26.59
N THR A 400 5.66 -29.09 -26.82
CA THR A 400 6.32 -30.36 -26.47
C THR A 400 6.86 -30.36 -25.04
N ARG A 401 6.95 -29.19 -24.39
CA ARG A 401 7.64 -28.94 -23.13
C ARG A 401 9.12 -29.37 -23.17
N ALA A 402 9.76 -29.13 -24.30
CA ALA A 402 11.15 -29.50 -24.53
C ALA A 402 12.09 -28.36 -24.17
N LEU A 403 13.02 -28.59 -23.24
CA LEU A 403 14.10 -27.65 -22.89
C LEU A 403 15.42 -28.16 -23.47
N THR A 404 15.98 -27.43 -24.43
CA THR A 404 17.29 -27.69 -25.04
C THR A 404 18.30 -26.68 -24.51
N LEU A 405 19.43 -27.17 -24.01
CA LEU A 405 20.52 -26.33 -23.52
C LEU A 405 21.85 -26.75 -24.11
N SER A 406 22.75 -25.77 -24.30
CA SER A 406 24.16 -26.05 -24.64
C SER A 406 24.90 -26.68 -23.44
N ALA A 407 26.09 -27.23 -23.68
CA ALA A 407 27.00 -27.62 -22.60
C ALA A 407 27.29 -26.42 -21.70
N GLY A 408 27.14 -26.61 -20.37
CA GLY A 408 27.19 -25.52 -19.37
C GLY A 408 25.98 -24.60 -19.36
N GLY A 409 24.97 -24.84 -20.21
CA GLY A 409 23.73 -24.07 -20.24
C GLY A 409 22.91 -24.24 -19.00
N GLN A 410 22.17 -23.18 -18.63
CA GLN A 410 21.31 -23.13 -17.46
C GLN A 410 20.02 -22.41 -17.79
N ALA A 411 18.88 -22.95 -17.33
CA ALA A 411 17.56 -22.34 -17.46
C ALA A 411 16.60 -22.90 -16.42
N GLY A 412 15.57 -22.12 -16.07
CA GLY A 412 14.55 -22.54 -15.11
C GLY A 412 13.62 -21.42 -14.67
N TRP A 413 12.92 -21.65 -13.59
CA TRP A 413 12.00 -20.68 -12.99
C TRP A 413 12.73 -19.81 -11.95
N VAL A 414 12.47 -18.50 -12.02
CA VAL A 414 13.04 -17.49 -11.11
C VAL A 414 11.91 -16.79 -10.37
N TYR A 415 12.00 -16.75 -9.04
CA TYR A 415 11.05 -16.12 -8.14
C TYR A 415 11.68 -14.85 -7.58
N SER A 416 11.35 -13.69 -8.15
CA SER A 416 12.00 -12.40 -7.82
C SER A 416 11.85 -12.00 -6.35
N ASN A 417 10.72 -12.36 -5.74
CA ASN A 417 10.40 -12.07 -4.34
C ASN A 417 10.60 -13.30 -3.42
N GLY A 418 11.07 -14.42 -3.98
CA GLY A 418 11.14 -15.70 -3.28
C GLY A 418 9.81 -16.44 -3.24
N ALA A 419 9.87 -17.76 -3.41
CA ALA A 419 8.73 -18.65 -3.26
C ALA A 419 8.84 -19.41 -1.94
N ASP A 420 7.74 -19.58 -1.24
CA ASP A 420 7.65 -20.35 0.00
C ASP A 420 7.08 -21.74 -0.30
N MET A 421 7.98 -22.71 -0.40
CA MET A 421 7.65 -24.13 -0.65
C MET A 421 7.57 -24.94 0.64
N SER A 422 7.62 -24.30 1.82
CA SER A 422 7.71 -24.99 3.13
C SER A 422 6.45 -25.79 3.52
N ALA A 423 5.32 -25.53 2.85
CA ALA A 423 4.09 -26.31 3.05
C ALA A 423 4.13 -27.70 2.39
N TYR A 424 5.14 -27.96 1.56
CA TYR A 424 5.30 -29.20 0.82
C TYR A 424 6.52 -29.97 1.27
N LYS A 425 6.44 -31.31 1.16
CA LYS A 425 7.55 -32.20 1.49
C LYS A 425 8.53 -32.36 0.32
N TYR A 426 8.01 -32.38 -0.91
CA TYR A 426 8.79 -32.76 -2.09
C TYR A 426 8.59 -31.80 -3.26
N LEU A 427 9.70 -31.52 -3.95
CA LEU A 427 9.71 -31.01 -5.32
C LEU A 427 9.91 -32.22 -6.25
N VAL A 428 8.98 -32.44 -7.17
CA VAL A 428 8.98 -33.57 -8.08
C VAL A 428 9.18 -33.08 -9.50
N VAL A 429 10.19 -33.60 -10.17
CA VAL A 429 10.44 -33.39 -11.62
C VAL A 429 10.11 -34.69 -12.33
N LYS A 430 9.17 -34.68 -13.27
CA LYS A 430 8.84 -35.81 -14.16
C LYS A 430 9.24 -35.50 -15.57
N LEU A 431 9.94 -36.43 -16.21
CA LEU A 431 10.34 -36.38 -17.61
C LEU A 431 9.57 -37.46 -18.40
N LYS A 432 9.23 -37.14 -19.64
CA LYS A 432 8.54 -38.06 -20.56
C LYS A 432 9.37 -39.32 -20.83
N GLU A 433 10.69 -39.15 -20.90
CA GLU A 433 11.63 -40.21 -21.17
C GLU A 433 12.99 -39.95 -20.49
N PRO A 434 13.81 -40.96 -20.18
CA PRO A 434 15.17 -40.77 -19.67
C PRO A 434 16.04 -40.09 -20.71
N GLN A 435 16.97 -39.24 -20.23
CA GLN A 435 17.91 -38.54 -21.09
C GLN A 435 19.35 -38.73 -20.61
N GLU A 436 20.30 -38.79 -21.55
CA GLU A 436 21.74 -38.93 -21.30
C GLU A 436 22.47 -37.60 -21.52
N CYS A 437 21.99 -36.51 -20.96
CA CYS A 437 22.55 -35.16 -21.14
C CYS A 437 23.43 -34.69 -19.98
N ASP A 438 23.70 -35.54 -19.00
CA ASP A 438 24.46 -35.20 -17.78
C ASP A 438 23.93 -33.89 -17.14
N ALA A 439 22.63 -33.90 -16.86
CA ALA A 439 21.91 -32.74 -16.37
C ALA A 439 21.65 -32.81 -14.86
N GLU A 440 21.64 -31.65 -14.25
CA GLU A 440 21.33 -31.44 -12.84
C GLU A 440 20.09 -30.57 -12.71
N VAL A 441 19.20 -30.89 -11.74
CA VAL A 441 18.22 -29.96 -11.20
C VAL A 441 18.83 -29.28 -9.98
N ARG A 442 18.66 -27.97 -9.85
CA ARG A 442 19.22 -27.16 -8.77
C ARG A 442 18.13 -26.31 -8.12
N VAL A 443 18.18 -26.22 -6.78
CA VAL A 443 17.29 -25.37 -5.98
C VAL A 443 18.17 -24.34 -5.25
N LEU A 444 17.92 -23.06 -5.51
CA LEU A 444 18.78 -21.97 -5.04
C LEU A 444 18.02 -20.98 -4.14
N PRO A 445 18.63 -20.59 -3.02
CA PRO A 445 18.11 -19.55 -2.12
C PRO A 445 18.58 -18.14 -2.55
N SER A 446 18.83 -17.91 -3.83
CA SER A 446 19.29 -16.63 -4.39
C SER A 446 19.00 -16.56 -5.87
N THR A 447 18.74 -15.37 -6.38
CA THR A 447 18.61 -15.07 -7.83
C THR A 447 19.95 -15.07 -8.56
N LYS A 448 21.10 -15.21 -7.85
CA LYS A 448 22.42 -15.28 -8.46
C LYS A 448 22.71 -16.70 -8.94
N VAL A 449 22.80 -16.90 -10.24
CA VAL A 449 23.08 -18.20 -10.89
C VAL A 449 24.37 -18.87 -10.40
N SER A 450 25.37 -18.06 -10.02
CA SER A 450 26.65 -18.56 -9.45
C SER A 450 26.56 -19.00 -8.00
N SER A 451 25.41 -18.81 -7.33
CA SER A 451 25.23 -19.16 -5.93
C SER A 451 25.29 -20.67 -5.73
N ALA A 452 25.86 -21.09 -4.62
CA ALA A 452 25.73 -22.47 -4.16
C ALA A 452 24.27 -22.75 -3.79
N GLY A 453 23.80 -23.95 -4.05
CA GLY A 453 22.45 -24.38 -3.72
C GLY A 453 22.40 -25.90 -3.57
N TYR A 454 21.21 -26.45 -3.48
CA TYR A 454 20.99 -27.89 -3.61
C TYR A 454 21.13 -28.30 -5.08
N ARG A 455 21.60 -29.53 -5.33
CA ARG A 455 21.62 -30.15 -6.66
C ARG A 455 21.37 -31.63 -6.60
N ASP A 456 20.69 -32.14 -7.60
CA ASP A 456 20.55 -33.58 -7.87
C ASP A 456 20.66 -33.84 -9.37
N THR A 457 21.10 -35.04 -9.76
CA THR A 457 21.22 -35.43 -11.16
C THR A 457 19.90 -35.98 -11.69
N ILE A 458 19.59 -35.70 -12.96
CA ILE A 458 18.39 -36.23 -13.65
C ILE A 458 18.72 -37.30 -14.69
N ASP A 459 19.99 -37.62 -14.89
CA ASP A 459 20.41 -38.55 -15.90
C ASP A 459 19.80 -39.94 -15.73
N ASN A 460 19.33 -40.50 -16.85
CA ASN A 460 18.69 -41.81 -16.91
C ASN A 460 17.51 -42.00 -15.95
N ARG A 461 16.94 -40.90 -15.46
CA ARG A 461 15.75 -40.91 -14.59
C ARG A 461 14.57 -40.24 -15.29
N THR A 462 13.36 -40.78 -15.10
CA THR A 462 12.12 -40.14 -15.53
C THR A 462 11.45 -39.40 -14.37
N THR A 463 11.88 -39.65 -13.14
CA THR A 463 11.36 -38.97 -11.95
C THR A 463 12.50 -38.64 -11.00
N VAL A 464 12.56 -37.40 -10.56
CA VAL A 464 13.47 -36.92 -9.50
C VAL A 464 12.59 -36.30 -8.42
N SER A 465 12.68 -36.83 -7.19
CA SER A 465 11.98 -36.29 -6.03
C SER A 465 12.98 -35.72 -5.04
N ILE A 466 12.89 -34.44 -4.77
CA ILE A 466 13.76 -33.70 -3.88
C ILE A 466 13.03 -33.44 -2.56
N ASP A 467 13.56 -33.92 -1.46
CA ASP A 467 13.03 -33.67 -0.11
C ASP A 467 13.35 -32.23 0.31
N LEU A 468 12.33 -31.37 0.34
CA LEU A 468 12.44 -29.96 0.68
C LEU A 468 12.88 -29.73 2.14
N ASN A 469 12.59 -30.66 3.05
CA ASN A 469 13.01 -30.57 4.44
C ASN A 469 14.47 -30.96 4.66
N ARG A 470 15.10 -31.50 3.61
CA ARG A 470 16.52 -31.94 3.63
C ARG A 470 17.38 -31.21 2.60
N LEU A 471 16.91 -30.09 2.09
CA LEU A 471 17.70 -29.26 1.18
C LEU A 471 18.99 -28.82 1.87
N LYS A 472 20.14 -29.14 1.27
CA LYS A 472 21.44 -28.72 1.76
C LYS A 472 22.26 -28.13 0.62
N TYR A 473 23.08 -27.14 0.96
CA TYR A 473 24.09 -26.67 0.03
C TYR A 473 25.08 -27.81 -0.30
N TYR A 474 25.34 -28.00 -1.58
CA TYR A 474 26.24 -29.07 -2.03
C TYR A 474 27.69 -28.90 -1.56
N ASN A 475 28.09 -27.69 -1.17
CA ASN A 475 29.49 -27.36 -0.84
C ASN A 475 29.78 -27.29 0.66
N ASN A 476 28.79 -27.18 1.55
CA ASN A 476 29.04 -27.03 2.99
C ASN A 476 28.03 -27.73 3.90
N ASN A 477 27.08 -28.47 3.35
CA ASN A 477 26.05 -29.21 4.09
C ASN A 477 25.12 -28.36 5.00
N SER A 478 25.15 -27.02 4.93
CA SER A 478 24.19 -26.19 5.63
C SER A 478 22.81 -26.35 5.00
N TYR A 479 21.76 -26.20 5.80
CA TYR A 479 20.39 -26.31 5.30
C TYR A 479 19.98 -25.05 4.53
N ILE A 480 19.17 -25.27 3.49
CA ILE A 480 18.47 -24.22 2.72
C ILE A 480 17.06 -24.15 3.26
N ASP A 481 16.58 -22.93 3.53
CA ASP A 481 15.23 -22.66 4.00
C ASP A 481 14.23 -22.81 2.83
N PRO A 482 13.33 -23.80 2.85
CA PRO A 482 12.33 -23.98 1.78
C PRO A 482 11.30 -22.85 1.70
N ALA A 483 11.19 -22.00 2.72
CA ALA A 483 10.36 -20.79 2.69
C ALA A 483 10.97 -19.65 1.86
N LYS A 484 12.22 -19.81 1.37
CA LYS A 484 12.97 -18.77 0.65
C LYS A 484 13.69 -19.34 -0.56
N ILE A 485 12.95 -19.91 -1.49
CA ILE A 485 13.48 -20.41 -2.76
C ILE A 485 13.34 -19.31 -3.82
N PHE A 486 14.46 -18.94 -4.41
CA PHE A 486 14.50 -17.90 -5.46
C PHE A 486 14.65 -18.47 -6.87
N MET A 487 15.05 -19.76 -6.99
CA MET A 487 15.25 -20.37 -8.29
C MET A 487 15.15 -21.88 -8.23
N VAL A 488 14.48 -22.46 -9.22
CA VAL A 488 14.56 -23.88 -9.57
C VAL A 488 15.04 -23.94 -11.01
N GLU A 489 16.25 -24.46 -11.24
CA GLU A 489 16.89 -24.46 -12.54
C GLU A 489 17.43 -25.83 -12.95
N PHE A 490 17.65 -25.99 -14.24
CA PHE A 490 18.32 -27.12 -14.85
C PHE A 490 19.66 -26.66 -15.42
N ARG A 491 20.72 -27.41 -15.10
CA ARG A 491 22.07 -27.20 -15.62
C ARG A 491 22.53 -28.42 -16.39
N PHE A 492 22.96 -28.24 -17.63
CA PHE A 492 23.43 -29.30 -18.48
C PHE A 492 24.95 -29.27 -18.57
N LYS A 493 25.62 -30.38 -18.23
CA LYS A 493 27.06 -30.50 -18.43
C LYS A 493 27.42 -30.82 -19.87
N LYS A 494 26.54 -31.55 -20.60
CA LYS A 494 26.60 -31.80 -22.04
C LYS A 494 25.40 -31.16 -22.71
N ALA A 495 25.56 -30.75 -23.98
CA ALA A 495 24.42 -30.25 -24.73
C ALA A 495 23.36 -31.37 -24.90
N GLY A 496 22.10 -31.01 -24.79
CA GLY A 496 21.02 -31.99 -24.89
C GLY A 496 19.64 -31.35 -24.74
N THR A 497 18.62 -32.21 -24.71
CA THR A 497 17.21 -31.81 -24.56
C THR A 497 16.57 -32.70 -23.50
N ILE A 498 15.78 -32.11 -22.61
CA ILE A 498 14.86 -32.82 -21.74
C ILE A 498 13.42 -32.48 -22.11
N TYR A 499 12.55 -33.46 -21.96
CA TYR A 499 11.11 -33.32 -22.23
C TYR A 499 10.36 -33.47 -20.93
N PHE A 500 9.77 -32.37 -20.44
CA PHE A 500 9.00 -32.41 -19.21
C PHE A 500 7.66 -33.12 -19.42
N GLU A 501 7.34 -34.06 -18.54
CA GLU A 501 5.99 -34.49 -18.31
C GLU A 501 5.31 -33.49 -17.37
N ASP A 502 5.95 -33.25 -16.19
CA ASP A 502 5.47 -32.30 -15.20
C ASP A 502 6.57 -31.87 -14.21
N VAL A 503 6.37 -30.73 -13.52
CA VAL A 503 7.13 -30.31 -12.34
C VAL A 503 6.16 -29.74 -11.33
N PHE A 504 6.13 -30.26 -10.10
CA PHE A 504 5.15 -29.89 -9.09
C PHE A 504 5.66 -30.12 -7.67
N LEU A 505 4.96 -29.54 -6.70
CA LEU A 505 5.17 -29.77 -5.27
C LEU A 505 4.20 -30.82 -4.75
N SER A 506 4.63 -31.65 -3.78
CA SER A 506 3.81 -32.73 -3.25
C SER A 506 4.07 -33.03 -1.77
N ASN A 507 3.05 -33.54 -1.10
CA ASN A 507 3.15 -34.10 0.25
C ASN A 507 3.05 -35.64 0.25
N ASP A 508 2.99 -36.26 -0.92
CA ASP A 508 2.83 -37.69 -1.09
C ASP A 508 4.17 -38.43 -0.91
N ASP A 509 4.28 -39.19 0.17
CA ASP A 509 5.47 -39.97 0.50
C ASP A 509 5.75 -41.11 -0.49
N GLU A 510 4.75 -41.58 -1.25
CA GLU A 510 4.93 -42.64 -2.25
C GLU A 510 5.74 -42.13 -3.45
N LEU A 511 5.65 -40.86 -3.79
CA LEU A 511 6.44 -40.24 -4.85
C LEU A 511 7.94 -40.18 -4.52
N TYR A 512 8.30 -40.11 -3.24
CA TYR A 512 9.69 -40.16 -2.79
C TYR A 512 10.21 -41.59 -2.70
N SER A 513 9.33 -42.53 -2.36
CA SER A 513 9.68 -43.95 -2.23
C SER A 513 9.84 -44.68 -3.58
N SER A 514 9.44 -44.03 -4.68
CA SER A 514 9.67 -44.54 -6.05
C SER A 514 11.13 -44.36 -6.51
N VAL A 515 12.12 -44.72 -5.65
CA VAL A 515 13.32 -45.34 -6.18
C VAL A 515 12.82 -46.54 -6.96
N LYS A 516 12.85 -46.46 -8.29
CA LYS A 516 12.36 -47.54 -9.17
C LYS A 516 12.77 -48.87 -8.60
N ALA A 517 11.82 -49.78 -8.48
CA ALA A 517 12.16 -51.20 -8.51
C ALA A 517 13.05 -51.37 -9.74
N VAL A 518 14.34 -51.58 -9.53
CA VAL A 518 15.26 -51.89 -10.61
C VAL A 518 14.65 -53.06 -11.32
N ASP A 519 14.41 -52.89 -12.61
CA ASP A 519 13.90 -53.95 -13.46
C ASP A 519 14.72 -55.20 -13.17
N ARG A 520 14.08 -56.24 -12.62
CA ARG A 520 14.71 -57.51 -12.24
C ARG A 520 15.50 -58.16 -13.37
N ALA A 521 15.21 -57.73 -14.60
CA ALA A 521 15.86 -58.23 -15.82
C ALA A 521 17.31 -57.77 -16.02
N ALA A 522 17.81 -56.80 -15.24
CA ALA A 522 19.10 -56.16 -15.52
C ALA A 522 20.25 -56.56 -14.58
N SER A 523 19.97 -57.29 -13.47
CA SER A 523 21.04 -57.74 -12.59
C SER A 523 21.21 -59.27 -12.67
N PRO A 524 22.40 -59.77 -12.98
CA PRO A 524 22.63 -61.21 -12.95
C PRO A 524 22.23 -61.81 -11.57
N ALA A 525 21.64 -63.01 -11.59
CA ALA A 525 21.17 -63.70 -10.36
C ALA A 525 22.26 -63.78 -9.26
N ASP A 526 23.49 -63.81 -9.66
CA ASP A 526 24.67 -63.91 -8.80
C ASP A 526 25.20 -62.56 -8.26
N THR A 527 24.54 -61.42 -8.60
CA THR A 527 25.00 -60.08 -8.12
C THR A 527 24.85 -60.00 -6.60
N PRO A 528 25.94 -59.63 -5.86
CA PRO A 528 25.88 -59.55 -4.39
C PRO A 528 25.03 -58.35 -3.93
N VAL A 529 24.27 -58.58 -2.88
CA VAL A 529 23.38 -57.60 -2.20
C VAL A 529 24.03 -57.26 -0.86
N TYR A 530 24.26 -55.97 -0.61
CA TYR A 530 24.84 -55.47 0.63
C TYR A 530 23.84 -54.62 1.43
N THR A 531 23.97 -54.64 2.75
CA THR A 531 23.27 -53.67 3.61
C THR A 531 23.88 -52.27 3.41
N LEU A 532 23.21 -51.23 3.93
CA LEU A 532 23.76 -49.84 3.93
C LEU A 532 25.10 -49.71 4.66
N GLN A 533 25.43 -50.67 5.56
CA GLN A 533 26.70 -50.74 6.28
C GLN A 533 27.77 -51.48 5.49
N GLY A 534 27.50 -51.90 4.24
CA GLY A 534 28.45 -52.65 3.41
C GLY A 534 28.57 -54.12 3.74
N ILE A 535 27.67 -54.67 4.56
CA ILE A 535 27.67 -56.09 4.93
C ILE A 535 26.90 -56.88 3.84
N MET A 536 27.47 -57.96 3.31
CA MET A 536 26.79 -58.80 2.34
C MET A 536 25.56 -59.46 2.96
N ALA A 537 24.38 -59.16 2.43
CA ALA A 537 23.10 -59.67 2.91
C ALA A 537 22.63 -60.93 2.16
N GLY A 538 23.14 -61.14 0.95
CA GLY A 538 22.81 -62.25 0.04
C GLY A 538 23.13 -61.91 -1.40
N ARG A 539 22.50 -62.60 -2.34
CA ARG A 539 22.59 -62.36 -3.78
C ARG A 539 21.24 -61.97 -4.36
N VAL A 540 21.17 -61.48 -5.60
CA VAL A 540 19.91 -61.10 -6.25
C VAL A 540 18.92 -62.27 -6.33
N GLU A 541 19.40 -63.49 -6.51
CA GLU A 541 18.60 -64.70 -6.45
C GLU A 541 17.91 -64.92 -5.10
N ASP A 542 18.55 -64.49 -4.00
CA ASP A 542 18.05 -64.58 -2.64
C ASP A 542 17.10 -63.43 -2.27
N TRP A 543 16.84 -62.52 -3.18
CA TRP A 543 16.05 -61.29 -2.91
C TRP A 543 14.75 -61.56 -2.20
N GLY A 544 14.04 -62.64 -2.57
CA GLY A 544 12.78 -63.02 -1.96
C GLY A 544 12.87 -63.34 -0.46
N SER A 545 13.99 -63.82 0.03
CA SER A 545 14.24 -64.24 1.42
C SER A 545 14.82 -63.11 2.32
N LEU A 546 15.33 -62.02 1.73
CA LEU A 546 15.91 -60.93 2.51
C LEU A 546 14.81 -60.17 3.30
N PRO A 547 15.13 -59.61 4.50
CA PRO A 547 14.21 -58.75 5.23
C PRO A 547 13.82 -57.50 4.41
N ARG A 548 12.68 -56.88 4.76
CA ARG A 548 12.36 -55.55 4.20
C ARG A 548 13.41 -54.52 4.64
N GLY A 549 13.96 -53.78 3.69
CA GLY A 549 15.04 -52.83 3.96
C GLY A 549 15.56 -52.16 2.69
N VAL A 550 16.59 -51.32 2.85
CA VAL A 550 17.33 -50.72 1.75
C VAL A 550 18.66 -51.41 1.62
N TYR A 551 18.99 -51.82 0.42
CA TYR A 551 20.19 -52.59 0.08
C TYR A 551 21.00 -51.96 -1.03
N ILE A 552 22.28 -52.30 -1.13
CA ILE A 552 23.16 -51.92 -2.25
C ILE A 552 23.29 -53.14 -3.16
N VAL A 553 22.88 -53.02 -4.42
CA VAL A 553 22.97 -54.06 -5.45
C VAL A 553 23.60 -53.47 -6.69
N GLY A 554 24.72 -54.03 -7.14
CA GLY A 554 25.47 -53.51 -8.31
C GLY A 554 25.85 -52.04 -8.19
N GLY A 555 26.15 -51.57 -6.95
CA GLY A 555 26.48 -50.16 -6.67
C GLY A 555 25.27 -49.23 -6.58
N LYS A 556 24.03 -49.75 -6.66
CA LYS A 556 22.78 -48.98 -6.57
C LYS A 556 22.03 -49.29 -5.29
N LEU A 557 21.36 -48.26 -4.71
CA LEU A 557 20.47 -48.46 -3.55
C LEU A 557 19.12 -49.01 -4.05
N ILE A 558 18.69 -50.12 -3.47
CA ILE A 558 17.44 -50.80 -3.77
C ILE A 558 16.69 -51.07 -2.48
N ARG A 559 15.38 -50.76 -2.49
CA ARG A 559 14.47 -51.07 -1.36
C ARG A 559 13.73 -52.37 -1.64
N LYS A 560 13.67 -53.23 -0.64
CA LYS A 560 12.85 -54.43 -0.60
C LYS A 560 11.60 -54.21 0.24
#